data_6e1cccba8924214dd5d24180acd01981
#
_entry.id   6e1cccba8924214dd5d24180acd01981
#
_cell.length_a   1.000
_cell.length_b   1.000
_cell.length_c   1.000
_cell.angle_alpha   90.00
_cell.angle_beta   90.00
_cell.angle_gamma   90.00
#
_symmetry.space_group_name_H-M   'P 1'
#
loop_
_entity.id
_entity.type
_entity.pdbx_description
1 polymer ?
#
loop_
_entity_poly.entity_id
_entity_poly.type
_entity_poly.pdbx_seq_one_letter_code
_entity_poly.pdbx_strand_id
1 'polypeptide(L)'
;MEEIEPLIAQAAQSLCEASAAVCLTGAGVSAESGVPTFRDAQSGLWSRFDAAELASPEGFERDPGLVWRWYMWRLQQLESASPNPGHIALAELARTIEKFDLVTQNVDDLHEQAGSVGVVHLHGSLFRFRCRLCAHPHRLREAERRAANPPACAACGELVRPDVVWFGEGLPLDALRAASEAAHGSDVMLVAGTSGLVYPAAQLPLIARQAGATIIDINVERSPISDRADLFLQGKSGEVLPRLAKALLDAKA
;
A
#
# COMPACT_ATOMS: atom_id res chain seq x y z
N MET A 1 11.17 -22.54 -11.01
CA MET A 1 12.04 -21.39 -10.61
C MET A 1 12.90 -20.87 -11.76
N GLU A 2 13.31 -21.72 -12.71
CA GLU A 2 14.12 -21.29 -13.88
C GLU A 2 13.36 -20.39 -14.88
N GLU A 3 12.04 -20.50 -14.98
CA GLU A 3 11.26 -19.75 -15.98
C GLU A 3 11.12 -18.25 -15.69
N ILE A 4 11.29 -17.78 -14.44
CA ILE A 4 11.13 -16.36 -14.09
C ILE A 4 12.43 -15.55 -14.28
N GLU A 5 13.62 -16.18 -14.30
CA GLU A 5 14.91 -15.48 -14.40
C GLU A 5 15.04 -14.63 -15.67
N PRO A 6 14.66 -15.11 -16.87
CA PRO A 6 14.70 -14.25 -18.05
C PRO A 6 13.82 -13.03 -17.95
N LEU A 7 12.65 -13.15 -17.31
CA LEU A 7 11.73 -12.03 -17.08
C LEU A 7 12.29 -11.03 -16.07
N ILE A 8 12.96 -11.51 -15.01
CA ILE A 8 13.64 -10.64 -14.03
C ILE A 8 14.78 -9.88 -14.72
N ALA A 9 15.57 -10.55 -15.58
CA ALA A 9 16.64 -9.89 -16.33
C ALA A 9 16.09 -8.80 -17.26
N GLN A 10 14.98 -9.08 -17.96
CA GLN A 10 14.31 -8.09 -18.81
C GLN A 10 13.76 -6.92 -18.02
N ALA A 11 13.15 -7.18 -16.86
CA ALA A 11 12.66 -6.14 -15.94
C ALA A 11 13.81 -5.28 -15.40
N ALA A 12 14.93 -5.90 -15.02
CA ALA A 12 16.14 -5.20 -14.57
C ALA A 12 16.73 -4.32 -15.67
N GLN A 13 16.75 -4.78 -16.90
CA GLN A 13 17.19 -3.99 -18.06
C GLN A 13 16.31 -2.78 -18.26
N SER A 14 14.97 -2.92 -18.22
CA SER A 14 14.04 -1.80 -18.32
C SER A 14 14.27 -0.76 -17.20
N LEU A 15 14.52 -1.21 -15.97
CA LEU A 15 14.83 -0.32 -14.84
C LEU A 15 16.22 0.32 -14.95
N CYS A 16 17.18 -0.36 -15.57
CA CYS A 16 18.54 0.17 -15.80
C CYS A 16 18.52 1.34 -16.79
N GLU A 17 17.66 1.27 -17.80
CA GLU A 17 17.48 2.28 -18.84
C GLU A 17 16.57 3.43 -18.40
N ALA A 18 15.77 3.24 -17.35
CA ALA A 18 14.83 4.22 -16.86
C ALA A 18 15.52 5.39 -16.14
N SER A 19 15.11 6.61 -16.44
CA SER A 19 15.45 7.82 -15.68
C SER A 19 14.51 7.98 -14.48
N ALA A 20 13.25 7.56 -14.64
CA ALA A 20 12.24 7.64 -13.58
C ALA A 20 11.44 6.33 -13.50
N ALA A 21 11.25 5.83 -12.29
CA ALA A 21 10.40 4.68 -12.02
C ALA A 21 9.42 4.97 -10.88
N VAL A 22 8.28 4.33 -10.91
CA VAL A 22 7.28 4.37 -9.84
C VAL A 22 6.89 2.94 -9.44
N CYS A 23 6.69 2.70 -8.16
CA CYS A 23 6.11 1.44 -7.69
C CYS A 23 4.77 1.68 -7.02
N LEU A 24 3.72 1.00 -7.48
CA LEU A 24 2.43 0.91 -6.80
C LEU A 24 2.36 -0.39 -6.01
N THR A 25 2.18 -0.29 -4.69
CA THR A 25 2.04 -1.46 -3.83
C THR A 25 0.63 -1.62 -3.28
N GLY A 26 0.24 -2.86 -3.01
CA GLY A 26 -0.98 -3.23 -2.33
C GLY A 26 -0.72 -4.22 -1.19
N ALA A 27 -1.78 -4.70 -0.54
CA ALA A 27 -1.70 -5.51 0.67
C ALA A 27 -0.90 -6.82 0.51
N GLY A 28 -0.78 -7.34 -0.72
CA GLY A 28 0.03 -8.52 -1.02
C GLY A 28 1.52 -8.34 -0.72
N VAL A 29 2.06 -7.11 -0.75
CA VAL A 29 3.45 -6.85 -0.36
C VAL A 29 3.66 -7.08 1.14
N SER A 30 2.67 -6.77 1.98
CA SER A 30 2.74 -6.92 3.45
C SER A 30 2.28 -8.29 3.94
N ALA A 31 1.75 -9.16 3.06
CA ALA A 31 1.26 -10.49 3.44
C ALA A 31 2.36 -11.37 4.08
N GLU A 32 3.59 -11.33 3.55
CA GLU A 32 4.74 -12.06 4.09
C GLU A 32 5.28 -11.48 5.41
N SER A 33 4.83 -10.28 5.79
CA SER A 33 5.06 -9.67 7.11
C SER A 33 4.01 -10.09 8.15
N GLY A 34 3.07 -10.97 7.78
CA GLY A 34 1.98 -11.42 8.64
C GLY A 34 0.81 -10.44 8.73
N VAL A 35 0.76 -9.42 7.87
CA VAL A 35 -0.36 -8.49 7.78
C VAL A 35 -1.44 -9.09 6.88
N PRO A 36 -2.65 -9.41 7.41
CA PRO A 36 -3.72 -9.96 6.60
C PRO A 36 -4.16 -8.98 5.50
N THR A 37 -4.37 -9.49 4.31
CA THR A 37 -4.99 -8.71 3.24
C THR A 37 -6.49 -8.52 3.52
N PHE A 38 -7.13 -7.55 2.86
CA PHE A 38 -8.58 -7.37 2.96
C PHE A 38 -9.41 -8.57 2.46
N ARG A 39 -8.78 -9.49 1.69
CA ARG A 39 -9.41 -10.70 1.18
C ARG A 39 -9.27 -11.90 2.12
N ASP A 40 -8.32 -11.83 3.04
CA ASP A 40 -8.11 -12.91 3.99
C ASP A 40 -9.24 -12.92 5.00
N ALA A 41 -9.70 -14.12 5.32
CA ALA A 41 -10.69 -14.30 6.38
C ALA A 41 -10.15 -13.74 7.70
N GLN A 42 -10.91 -12.85 8.31
CA GLN A 42 -10.55 -12.35 9.63
C GLN A 42 -10.59 -13.47 10.65
N SER A 43 -9.74 -13.40 11.66
CA SER A 43 -9.65 -14.41 12.70
C SER A 43 -10.38 -14.02 13.98
N GLY A 44 -10.74 -15.01 14.79
CA GLY A 44 -11.35 -14.80 16.09
C GLY A 44 -12.72 -14.13 16.04
N LEU A 45 -12.95 -13.15 16.91
CA LEU A 45 -14.22 -12.40 17.01
C LEU A 45 -14.58 -11.70 15.71
N TRP A 46 -13.56 -11.25 14.97
CA TRP A 46 -13.72 -10.42 13.77
C TRP A 46 -14.14 -11.20 12.53
N SER A 47 -14.03 -12.54 12.54
CA SER A 47 -14.47 -13.41 11.42
C SER A 47 -15.97 -13.34 11.11
N ARG A 48 -16.75 -12.72 11.99
CA ARG A 48 -18.21 -12.55 11.84
C ARG A 48 -18.60 -11.24 11.18
N PHE A 49 -17.65 -10.35 10.88
CA PHE A 49 -17.91 -9.03 10.35
C PHE A 49 -17.29 -8.88 8.97
N ASP A 50 -18.00 -8.19 8.08
CA ASP A 50 -17.44 -7.77 6.81
C ASP A 50 -16.49 -6.58 7.05
N ALA A 51 -15.24 -6.73 6.63
CA ALA A 51 -14.24 -5.67 6.75
C ALA A 51 -14.63 -4.41 5.96
N ALA A 52 -15.33 -4.56 4.83
CA ALA A 52 -15.79 -3.41 4.05
C ALA A 52 -16.93 -2.65 4.76
N GLU A 53 -17.79 -3.35 5.49
CA GLU A 53 -18.81 -2.70 6.31
C GLU A 53 -18.20 -1.94 7.49
N LEU A 54 -17.18 -2.51 8.16
CA LEU A 54 -16.50 -1.85 9.27
C LEU A 54 -15.64 -0.67 8.80
N ALA A 55 -15.05 -0.76 7.61
CA ALA A 55 -14.27 0.31 7.02
C ALA A 55 -15.13 1.24 6.15
N SER A 56 -16.25 1.73 6.69
CA SER A 56 -17.17 2.63 6.01
C SER A 56 -17.71 3.72 6.95
N PRO A 57 -18.09 4.91 6.44
CA PRO A 57 -18.77 5.94 7.23
C PRO A 57 -20.04 5.42 7.91
N GLU A 58 -20.83 4.63 7.19
CA GLU A 58 -22.09 4.05 7.67
C GLU A 58 -21.86 3.05 8.80
N GLY A 59 -20.79 2.24 8.71
CA GLY A 59 -20.40 1.31 9.76
C GLY A 59 -20.01 2.05 11.04
N PHE A 60 -19.25 3.13 10.91
CA PHE A 60 -18.86 3.96 12.03
C PHE A 60 -20.03 4.73 12.65
N GLU A 61 -20.98 5.20 11.86
CA GLU A 61 -22.20 5.86 12.38
C GLU A 61 -23.10 4.88 13.12
N ARG A 62 -23.19 3.64 12.64
CA ARG A 62 -24.03 2.60 13.26
C ARG A 62 -23.48 2.14 14.61
N ASP A 63 -22.19 1.87 14.71
CA ASP A 63 -21.50 1.45 15.93
C ASP A 63 -20.05 1.95 15.97
N PRO A 64 -19.83 3.19 16.41
CA PRO A 64 -18.48 3.75 16.51
C PRO A 64 -17.55 2.94 17.42
N GLY A 65 -18.10 2.34 18.49
CA GLY A 65 -17.34 1.53 19.42
C GLY A 65 -16.85 0.22 18.81
N LEU A 66 -17.69 -0.46 18.03
CA LEU A 66 -17.31 -1.68 17.31
C LEU A 66 -16.17 -1.39 16.32
N VAL A 67 -16.34 -0.37 15.49
CA VAL A 67 -15.34 0.05 14.49
C VAL A 67 -14.04 0.48 15.17
N TRP A 68 -14.13 1.23 16.28
CA TRP A 68 -12.95 1.63 17.06
C TRP A 68 -12.16 0.42 17.55
N ARG A 69 -12.80 -0.54 18.23
CA ARG A 69 -12.16 -1.75 18.74
C ARG A 69 -11.53 -2.58 17.62
N TRP A 70 -12.20 -2.67 16.46
CA TRP A 70 -11.64 -3.36 15.30
C TRP A 70 -10.37 -2.69 14.79
N TYR A 71 -10.35 -1.36 14.69
CA TYR A 71 -9.15 -0.65 14.28
C TYR A 71 -8.03 -0.71 15.33
N MET A 72 -8.34 -0.70 16.62
CA MET A 72 -7.32 -0.88 17.66
C MET A 72 -6.71 -2.29 17.60
N TRP A 73 -7.51 -3.31 17.34
CA TRP A 73 -7.00 -4.65 17.09
C TRP A 73 -6.11 -4.69 15.85
N ARG A 74 -6.52 -4.09 14.74
CA ARG A 74 -5.68 -4.01 13.52
C ARG A 74 -4.38 -3.26 13.76
N LEU A 75 -4.43 -2.14 14.46
CA LEU A 75 -3.23 -1.38 14.81
C LEU A 75 -2.23 -2.23 15.59
N GLN A 76 -2.70 -3.01 16.57
CA GLN A 76 -1.86 -3.94 17.32
C GLN A 76 -1.19 -5.00 16.42
N GLN A 77 -1.91 -5.51 15.40
CA GLN A 77 -1.31 -6.43 14.43
C GLN A 77 -0.21 -5.75 13.61
N LEU A 78 -0.44 -4.53 13.15
CA LEU A 78 0.56 -3.77 12.39
C LEU A 78 1.79 -3.42 13.23
N GLU A 79 1.62 -3.06 14.50
CA GLU A 79 2.74 -2.76 15.42
C GLU A 79 3.62 -3.98 15.71
N SER A 80 3.10 -5.19 15.54
CA SER A 80 3.87 -6.43 15.69
C SER A 80 4.51 -6.93 14.40
N ALA A 81 4.15 -6.36 13.26
CA ALA A 81 4.73 -6.72 11.96
C ALA A 81 6.10 -6.07 11.76
N SER A 82 6.91 -6.69 10.91
CA SER A 82 8.21 -6.16 10.51
C SER A 82 8.34 -6.19 8.98
N PRO A 83 9.10 -5.28 8.38
CA PRO A 83 9.34 -5.29 6.95
C PRO A 83 9.88 -6.63 6.48
N ASN A 84 9.36 -7.15 5.39
CA ASN A 84 9.89 -8.34 4.73
C ASN A 84 10.92 -7.96 3.65
N PRO A 85 11.63 -8.92 3.03
CA PRO A 85 12.64 -8.65 2.00
C PRO A 85 12.11 -7.82 0.81
N GLY A 86 10.82 -7.88 0.49
CA GLY A 86 10.22 -7.07 -0.57
C GLY A 86 10.22 -5.57 -0.26
N HIS A 87 9.90 -5.19 0.98
CA HIS A 87 9.98 -3.79 1.42
C HIS A 87 11.42 -3.26 1.38
N ILE A 88 12.38 -4.09 1.84
CA ILE A 88 13.81 -3.74 1.83
C ILE A 88 14.30 -3.55 0.39
N ALA A 89 13.93 -4.46 -0.51
CA ALA A 89 14.30 -4.37 -1.92
C ALA A 89 13.74 -3.11 -2.60
N LEU A 90 12.52 -2.68 -2.28
CA LEU A 90 11.97 -1.43 -2.81
C LEU A 90 12.76 -0.21 -2.32
N ALA A 91 13.21 -0.19 -1.06
CA ALA A 91 14.07 0.85 -0.55
C ALA A 91 15.47 0.84 -1.21
N GLU A 92 15.99 -0.33 -1.61
CA GLU A 92 17.25 -0.46 -2.37
C GLU A 92 17.08 0.03 -3.82
N LEU A 93 15.99 -0.33 -4.49
CA LEU A 93 15.65 0.19 -5.83
C LEU A 93 15.58 1.72 -5.83
N ALA A 94 14.96 2.30 -4.81
CA ALA A 94 14.85 3.75 -4.65
C ALA A 94 16.23 4.47 -4.49
N ARG A 95 17.25 3.78 -4.02
CA ARG A 95 18.62 4.33 -3.93
C ARG A 95 19.40 4.14 -5.23
N THR A 96 18.98 3.20 -6.08
CA THR A 96 19.72 2.80 -7.28
C THR A 96 19.23 3.53 -8.53
N ILE A 97 17.95 3.91 -8.57
CA ILE A 97 17.29 4.61 -9.68
C ILE A 97 17.28 6.11 -9.36
N GLU A 98 17.60 6.95 -10.34
CA GLU A 98 17.77 8.39 -10.16
C GLU A 98 16.50 9.04 -9.58
N LYS A 99 15.34 8.71 -10.11
CA LYS A 99 14.04 9.11 -9.57
C LYS A 99 13.17 7.88 -9.35
N PHE A 100 12.82 7.62 -8.10
CA PHE A 100 11.95 6.51 -7.73
C PHE A 100 10.86 6.98 -6.78
N ASP A 101 9.62 6.89 -7.21
CA ASP A 101 8.45 7.22 -6.40
C ASP A 101 7.79 5.93 -5.89
N LEU A 102 7.47 5.89 -4.60
CA LEU A 102 6.75 4.77 -3.99
C LEU A 102 5.36 5.19 -3.57
N VAL A 103 4.36 4.59 -4.20
CA VAL A 103 2.93 4.80 -3.96
C VAL A 103 2.34 3.54 -3.34
N THR A 104 1.65 3.68 -2.24
CA THR A 104 1.05 2.51 -1.56
C THR A 104 -0.44 2.68 -1.32
N GLN A 105 -1.16 1.59 -1.46
CA GLN A 105 -2.55 1.44 -1.03
C GLN A 105 -2.64 0.97 0.43
N ASN A 106 -1.50 0.56 1.02
CA ASN A 106 -1.43 0.05 2.36
C ASN A 106 -1.56 1.15 3.40
N VAL A 107 -2.07 0.79 4.55
CA VAL A 107 -2.23 1.69 5.71
C VAL A 107 -1.22 1.41 6.83
N ASP A 108 -0.32 0.42 6.60
CA ASP A 108 0.84 0.14 7.44
C ASP A 108 1.98 1.13 7.14
N ASP A 109 3.08 1.06 7.89
CA ASP A 109 4.30 1.86 7.75
C ASP A 109 5.53 0.99 7.44
N LEU A 110 5.33 -0.22 6.90
CA LEU A 110 6.41 -1.17 6.65
C LEU A 110 7.39 -0.69 5.58
N HIS A 111 6.97 0.14 4.64
CA HIS A 111 7.86 0.76 3.68
C HIS A 111 8.81 1.75 4.36
N GLU A 112 8.31 2.60 5.24
CA GLU A 112 9.11 3.55 6.02
C GLU A 112 10.05 2.83 6.97
N GLN A 113 9.59 1.78 7.65
CA GLN A 113 10.42 0.95 8.52
C GLN A 113 11.55 0.26 7.73
N ALA A 114 11.33 -0.09 6.45
CA ALA A 114 12.37 -0.63 5.56
C ALA A 114 13.36 0.44 5.05
N GLY A 115 13.10 1.72 5.34
CA GLY A 115 13.95 2.85 4.95
C GLY A 115 13.53 3.55 3.65
N SER A 116 12.33 3.29 3.12
CA SER A 116 11.75 4.10 2.05
C SER A 116 11.39 5.49 2.56
N VAL A 117 11.61 6.51 1.74
CA VAL A 117 11.30 7.91 2.06
C VAL A 117 10.29 8.47 1.06
N GLY A 118 9.48 9.44 1.50
CA GLY A 118 8.52 10.08 0.62
C GLY A 118 7.39 9.18 0.12
N VAL A 119 7.02 8.16 0.88
CA VAL A 119 5.96 7.20 0.50
C VAL A 119 4.62 7.92 0.38
N VAL A 120 3.95 7.75 -0.76
CA VAL A 120 2.63 8.34 -1.03
C VAL A 120 1.54 7.34 -0.60
N HIS A 121 0.88 7.60 0.52
CA HIS A 121 -0.22 6.78 1.03
C HIS A 121 -1.56 7.19 0.41
N LEU A 122 -2.08 6.39 -0.53
CA LEU A 122 -3.37 6.66 -1.17
C LEU A 122 -4.57 6.48 -0.23
N HIS A 123 -4.46 5.56 0.70
CA HIS A 123 -5.56 5.22 1.62
C HIS A 123 -5.29 5.70 3.06
N GLY A 124 -4.36 6.65 3.25
CA GLY A 124 -4.02 7.16 4.56
C GLY A 124 -3.14 6.20 5.38
N SER A 125 -3.16 6.34 6.71
CA SER A 125 -2.33 5.53 7.61
C SER A 125 -3.10 5.18 8.88
N LEU A 126 -2.97 3.93 9.32
CA LEU A 126 -3.59 3.46 10.57
C LEU A 126 -2.82 3.96 11.82
N PHE A 127 -1.63 4.50 11.65
CA PHE A 127 -0.85 5.12 12.73
C PHE A 127 -1.21 6.59 12.98
N ARG A 128 -2.12 7.17 12.18
CA ARG A 128 -2.61 8.54 12.31
C ARG A 128 -4.10 8.54 12.65
N PHE A 129 -4.50 9.53 13.42
CA PHE A 129 -5.89 9.71 13.84
C PHE A 129 -6.33 11.15 13.64
N ARG A 130 -7.60 11.35 13.33
CA ARG A 130 -8.21 12.67 13.14
C ARG A 130 -9.66 12.70 13.58
N CYS A 131 -10.16 13.88 13.82
CA CYS A 131 -11.60 14.08 14.03
C CYS A 131 -12.38 13.74 12.75
N ARG A 132 -13.51 13.04 12.91
CA ARG A 132 -14.38 12.71 11.78
C ARG A 132 -15.02 13.92 11.11
N LEU A 133 -15.25 15.01 11.87
CA LEU A 133 -15.95 16.21 11.38
C LEU A 133 -14.99 17.32 10.96
N CYS A 134 -14.11 17.78 11.84
CA CYS A 134 -13.25 18.94 11.60
C CYS A 134 -11.83 18.57 11.14
N ALA A 135 -11.55 17.29 10.95
CA ALA A 135 -10.24 16.75 10.56
C ALA A 135 -9.07 17.14 11.50
N HIS A 136 -9.35 17.74 12.68
CA HIS A 136 -8.32 18.07 13.65
C HIS A 136 -7.51 16.82 13.99
N PRO A 137 -6.16 16.85 13.88
CA PRO A 137 -5.32 15.70 14.17
C PRO A 137 -5.41 15.30 15.64
N HIS A 138 -5.34 14.02 15.91
CA HIS A 138 -5.42 13.47 17.25
C HIS A 138 -4.22 12.57 17.54
N ARG A 139 -3.56 12.80 18.66
CA ARG A 139 -2.51 11.91 19.15
C ARG A 139 -3.12 10.84 20.05
N LEU A 140 -3.11 9.58 19.57
CA LEU A 140 -3.66 8.45 20.29
C LEU A 140 -2.93 8.23 21.63
N ARG A 141 -3.67 8.12 22.72
CA ARG A 141 -3.16 7.82 24.06
C ARG A 141 -3.36 6.34 24.38
N GLU A 142 -2.51 5.78 25.23
CA GLU A 142 -2.57 4.35 25.59
C GLU A 142 -3.93 3.94 26.20
N ALA A 143 -4.53 4.80 27.02
CA ALA A 143 -5.85 4.54 27.58
C ALA A 143 -6.97 4.47 26.52
N GLU A 144 -6.83 5.23 25.43
CA GLU A 144 -7.79 5.25 24.32
C GLU A 144 -7.70 4.01 23.45
N ARG A 145 -6.54 3.40 23.33
CA ARG A 145 -6.35 2.12 22.63
C ARG A 145 -7.19 0.99 23.22
N ARG A 146 -7.40 1.03 24.54
CA ARG A 146 -8.17 0.04 25.29
C ARG A 146 -9.60 0.43 25.56
N ALA A 147 -9.98 1.63 25.15
CA ALA A 147 -11.33 2.15 25.34
C ALA A 147 -12.34 1.41 24.45
N ALA A 148 -13.55 1.26 24.96
CA ALA A 148 -14.64 0.64 24.20
C ALA A 148 -15.13 1.52 23.04
N ASN A 149 -14.95 2.84 23.17
CA ASN A 149 -15.43 3.85 22.23
C ASN A 149 -14.30 4.79 21.80
N PRO A 150 -14.39 5.40 20.61
CA PRO A 150 -13.44 6.42 20.18
C PRO A 150 -13.48 7.65 21.09
N PRO A 151 -12.34 8.36 21.27
CA PRO A 151 -12.30 9.57 22.07
C PRO A 151 -13.00 10.73 21.36
N ALA A 152 -13.39 11.74 22.15
CA ALA A 152 -13.90 12.99 21.63
C ALA A 152 -12.75 13.90 21.14
N CYS A 153 -12.99 14.60 20.06
CA CYS A 153 -12.09 15.62 19.51
C CYS A 153 -11.94 16.80 20.46
N ALA A 154 -10.71 17.21 20.75
CA ALA A 154 -10.43 18.35 21.62
C ALA A 154 -10.90 19.70 21.05
N ALA A 155 -11.07 19.80 19.72
CA ALA A 155 -11.46 21.04 19.05
C ALA A 155 -12.98 21.22 18.93
N CYS A 156 -13.75 20.15 18.68
CA CYS A 156 -15.19 20.29 18.39
C CYS A 156 -16.07 19.28 19.15
N GLY A 157 -15.50 18.37 19.93
CA GLY A 157 -16.23 17.38 20.71
C GLY A 157 -16.71 16.15 19.93
N GLU A 158 -16.62 16.15 18.58
CA GLU A 158 -16.99 15.01 17.75
C GLU A 158 -16.00 13.85 17.87
N LEU A 159 -16.39 12.66 17.39
CA LEU A 159 -15.59 11.45 17.54
C LEU A 159 -14.31 11.48 16.70
N VAL A 160 -13.25 10.93 17.26
CA VAL A 160 -11.98 10.66 16.57
C VAL A 160 -12.08 9.33 15.83
N ARG A 161 -11.41 9.26 14.68
CA ARG A 161 -11.29 8.05 13.87
C ARG A 161 -9.86 7.85 13.37
N PRO A 162 -9.45 6.65 12.93
CA PRO A 162 -8.21 6.48 12.17
C PRO A 162 -8.21 7.33 10.89
N ASP A 163 -7.05 7.85 10.52
CA ASP A 163 -6.86 8.64 9.30
C ASP A 163 -6.60 7.74 8.10
N VAL A 164 -7.55 6.85 7.85
CA VAL A 164 -7.60 5.96 6.69
C VAL A 164 -8.80 6.31 5.81
N VAL A 165 -8.69 6.06 4.52
CA VAL A 165 -9.80 6.22 3.57
C VAL A 165 -10.74 5.02 3.71
N TRP A 166 -12.00 5.26 3.98
CA TRP A 166 -13.04 4.24 4.06
C TRP A 166 -13.69 4.00 2.70
N PHE A 167 -14.29 2.83 2.53
CA PHE A 167 -15.13 2.56 1.36
C PHE A 167 -16.23 3.61 1.26
N GLY A 168 -16.42 4.14 0.05
CA GLY A 168 -17.33 5.26 -0.21
C GLY A 168 -16.71 6.66 -0.04
N GLU A 169 -15.53 6.78 0.56
CA GLU A 169 -14.81 8.06 0.65
C GLU A 169 -13.89 8.29 -0.56
N GLY A 170 -13.70 9.57 -0.90
CA GLY A 170 -12.71 9.99 -1.89
C GLY A 170 -11.28 9.88 -1.35
N LEU A 171 -10.31 9.59 -2.23
CA LEU A 171 -8.90 9.64 -1.86
C LEU A 171 -8.46 11.08 -1.55
N PRO A 172 -7.44 11.26 -0.68
CA PRO A 172 -6.83 12.58 -0.48
C PRO A 172 -6.31 13.13 -1.80
N LEU A 173 -6.78 14.33 -2.17
CA LEU A 173 -6.50 14.92 -3.49
C LEU A 173 -5.00 15.11 -3.75
N ASP A 174 -4.25 15.51 -2.71
CA ASP A 174 -2.80 15.69 -2.85
C ASP A 174 -2.07 14.37 -3.07
N ALA A 175 -2.47 13.28 -2.37
CA ALA A 175 -1.89 11.96 -2.58
C ALA A 175 -2.24 11.39 -3.97
N LEU A 176 -3.50 11.55 -4.40
CA LEU A 176 -3.92 11.10 -5.74
C LEU A 176 -3.21 11.88 -6.85
N ARG A 177 -3.05 13.21 -6.68
CA ARG A 177 -2.31 14.04 -7.62
C ARG A 177 -0.85 13.60 -7.69
N ALA A 178 -0.15 13.48 -6.56
CA ALA A 178 1.25 13.05 -6.51
C ALA A 178 1.44 11.68 -7.17
N ALA A 179 0.56 10.71 -6.88
CA ALA A 179 0.60 9.38 -7.48
C ALA A 179 0.35 9.42 -9.00
N SER A 180 -0.58 10.26 -9.47
CA SER A 180 -0.87 10.42 -10.89
C SER A 180 0.28 11.09 -11.64
N GLU A 181 0.91 12.10 -11.05
CA GLU A 181 2.10 12.77 -11.59
C GLU A 181 3.29 11.81 -11.66
N ALA A 182 3.53 11.01 -10.60
CA ALA A 182 4.57 9.99 -10.59
C ALA A 182 4.32 8.93 -11.67
N ALA A 183 3.10 8.43 -11.81
CA ALA A 183 2.73 7.46 -12.84
C ALA A 183 2.90 8.03 -14.25
N HIS A 184 2.45 9.27 -14.50
CA HIS A 184 2.56 9.92 -15.81
C HIS A 184 4.02 10.23 -16.20
N GLY A 185 4.87 10.53 -15.20
CA GLY A 185 6.27 10.93 -15.44
C GLY A 185 7.27 9.78 -15.35
N SER A 186 6.82 8.52 -15.27
CA SER A 186 7.70 7.36 -15.17
C SER A 186 7.97 6.69 -16.52
N ASP A 187 9.18 6.15 -16.69
CA ASP A 187 9.57 5.27 -17.80
C ASP A 187 9.18 3.82 -17.51
N VAL A 188 9.20 3.43 -16.23
CA VAL A 188 8.83 2.10 -15.75
C VAL A 188 7.89 2.22 -14.55
N MET A 189 6.81 1.47 -14.56
CA MET A 189 5.94 1.30 -13.40
C MET A 189 5.95 -0.14 -12.93
N LEU A 190 6.44 -0.35 -11.71
CA LEU A 190 6.27 -1.59 -10.97
C LEU A 190 4.91 -1.60 -10.30
N VAL A 191 4.23 -2.72 -10.35
CA VAL A 191 2.99 -2.96 -9.60
C VAL A 191 3.19 -4.22 -8.77
N ALA A 192 3.11 -4.13 -7.45
CA ALA A 192 3.43 -5.25 -6.58
C ALA A 192 2.32 -5.54 -5.56
N GLY A 193 1.85 -6.79 -5.52
CA GLY A 193 0.94 -7.29 -4.51
C GLY A 193 -0.43 -6.60 -4.46
N THR A 194 -0.93 -6.08 -5.58
CA THR A 194 -2.27 -5.48 -5.64
C THR A 194 -3.22 -6.27 -6.53
N SER A 195 -4.50 -6.23 -6.18
CA SER A 195 -5.54 -6.91 -6.97
C SER A 195 -5.93 -6.19 -8.25
N GLY A 196 -5.61 -4.90 -8.37
CA GLY A 196 -6.07 -4.06 -9.48
C GLY A 196 -7.58 -3.80 -9.53
N LEU A 197 -8.31 -4.01 -8.42
CA LEU A 197 -9.77 -3.88 -8.37
C LEU A 197 -10.24 -2.65 -7.60
N VAL A 198 -9.37 -1.99 -6.84
CA VAL A 198 -9.74 -0.83 -6.00
C VAL A 198 -9.48 0.47 -6.75
N TYR A 199 -10.55 1.16 -7.08
CA TYR A 199 -10.51 2.45 -7.77
C TYR A 199 -10.49 3.61 -6.77
N PRO A 200 -9.82 4.75 -7.09
CA PRO A 200 -9.15 5.05 -8.36
C PRO A 200 -7.69 4.54 -8.47
N ALA A 201 -7.10 3.94 -7.45
CA ALA A 201 -5.70 3.46 -7.46
C ALA A 201 -5.40 2.51 -8.63
N ALA A 202 -6.36 1.65 -9.02
CA ALA A 202 -6.25 0.72 -10.15
C ALA A 202 -6.13 1.41 -11.52
N GLN A 203 -6.30 2.74 -11.62
CA GLN A 203 -6.09 3.50 -12.85
C GLN A 203 -4.62 3.92 -13.06
N LEU A 204 -3.81 3.96 -12.01
CA LEU A 204 -2.43 4.43 -12.10
C LEU A 204 -1.58 3.67 -13.13
N PRO A 205 -1.65 2.32 -13.24
CA PRO A 205 -0.93 1.60 -14.28
C PRO A 205 -1.39 1.96 -15.69
N LEU A 206 -2.67 2.31 -15.87
CA LEU A 206 -3.17 2.76 -17.17
C LEU A 206 -2.66 4.16 -17.50
N ILE A 207 -2.57 5.06 -16.52
CA ILE A 207 -2.00 6.42 -16.69
C ILE A 207 -0.53 6.30 -17.12
N ALA A 208 0.27 5.50 -16.43
CA ALA A 208 1.67 5.26 -16.75
C ALA A 208 1.83 4.67 -18.16
N ARG A 209 1.04 3.65 -18.52
CA ARG A 209 1.05 3.05 -19.86
C ARG A 209 0.69 4.03 -20.96
N GLN A 210 -0.31 4.88 -20.76
CA GLN A 210 -0.70 5.91 -21.73
C GLN A 210 0.38 6.97 -21.91
N ALA A 211 1.22 7.19 -20.92
CA ALA A 211 2.39 8.06 -20.97
C ALA A 211 3.62 7.38 -21.61
N GLY A 212 3.55 6.08 -21.91
CA GLY A 212 4.62 5.33 -22.57
C GLY A 212 5.47 4.46 -21.63
N ALA A 213 5.12 4.37 -20.34
CA ALA A 213 5.84 3.56 -19.37
C ALA A 213 5.70 2.06 -19.64
N THR A 214 6.77 1.31 -19.40
CA THR A 214 6.75 -0.16 -19.31
C THR A 214 6.11 -0.58 -17.98
N ILE A 215 5.09 -1.43 -18.04
CA ILE A 215 4.37 -1.93 -16.86
C ILE A 215 4.87 -3.31 -16.48
N ILE A 216 5.36 -3.46 -15.25
CA ILE A 216 5.86 -4.72 -14.69
C ILE A 216 4.99 -5.09 -13.49
N ASP A 217 4.21 -6.15 -13.61
CA ASP A 217 3.34 -6.64 -12.53
C ASP A 217 4.00 -7.80 -11.79
N ILE A 218 4.08 -7.70 -10.47
CA ILE A 218 4.67 -8.68 -9.55
C ILE A 218 3.56 -9.17 -8.62
N ASN A 219 3.08 -10.39 -8.84
CA ASN A 219 1.97 -10.91 -8.06
C ASN A 219 1.98 -12.45 -8.01
N VAL A 220 1.36 -13.01 -6.98
CA VAL A 220 1.20 -14.47 -6.84
C VAL A 220 0.22 -15.03 -7.87
N GLU A 221 -0.76 -14.23 -8.28
CA GLU A 221 -1.82 -14.59 -9.24
C GLU A 221 -2.00 -13.46 -10.26
N ARG A 222 -2.44 -13.84 -11.47
CA ARG A 222 -2.81 -12.83 -12.47
C ARG A 222 -4.00 -11.99 -12.02
N SER A 223 -3.97 -10.73 -12.40
CA SER A 223 -4.98 -9.72 -12.13
C SER A 223 -5.36 -8.98 -13.42
N PRO A 224 -6.38 -8.14 -13.44
CA PRO A 224 -6.66 -7.26 -14.58
C PRO A 224 -5.48 -6.34 -14.97
N ILE A 225 -4.53 -6.12 -14.05
CA ILE A 225 -3.29 -5.39 -14.34
C ILE A 225 -2.34 -6.29 -15.13
N SER A 226 -2.17 -7.55 -14.70
CA SER A 226 -1.27 -8.51 -15.36
C SER A 226 -1.62 -8.71 -16.84
N ASP A 227 -2.91 -8.65 -17.19
CA ASP A 227 -3.38 -8.82 -18.58
C ASP A 227 -2.98 -7.64 -19.48
N ARG A 228 -2.58 -6.53 -18.86
CA ARG A 228 -2.16 -5.28 -19.53
C ARG A 228 -0.70 -4.93 -19.27
N ALA A 229 -0.01 -5.70 -18.43
CA ALA A 229 1.40 -5.50 -18.16
C ALA A 229 2.27 -6.00 -19.32
N ASP A 230 3.42 -5.37 -19.50
CA ASP A 230 4.41 -5.80 -20.48
C ASP A 230 5.18 -7.00 -19.96
N LEU A 231 5.39 -7.07 -18.63
CA LEU A 231 5.98 -8.20 -17.93
C LEU A 231 5.12 -8.61 -16.74
N PHE A 232 4.91 -9.91 -16.57
CA PHE A 232 4.31 -10.49 -15.38
C PHE A 232 5.30 -11.41 -14.67
N LEU A 233 5.75 -10.99 -13.50
CA LEU A 233 6.67 -11.74 -12.65
C LEU A 233 5.86 -12.47 -11.59
N GLN A 234 5.54 -13.73 -11.84
CA GLN A 234 4.73 -14.52 -10.91
C GLN A 234 5.54 -14.94 -9.70
N GLY A 235 5.11 -14.51 -8.52
CA GLY A 235 5.70 -14.87 -7.24
C GLY A 235 5.31 -13.91 -6.13
N LYS A 236 5.76 -14.23 -4.92
CA LYS A 236 5.61 -13.36 -3.76
C LYS A 236 6.54 -12.16 -3.88
N SER A 237 6.09 -11.01 -3.39
CA SER A 237 6.88 -9.77 -3.47
C SER A 237 8.23 -9.88 -2.74
N GLY A 238 8.26 -10.56 -1.57
CA GLY A 238 9.49 -10.79 -0.82
C GLY A 238 10.48 -11.77 -1.45
N GLU A 239 10.06 -12.52 -2.47
CA GLU A 239 10.93 -13.41 -3.24
C GLU A 239 11.40 -12.77 -4.55
N VAL A 240 10.50 -12.08 -5.25
CA VAL A 240 10.76 -11.52 -6.60
C VAL A 240 11.52 -10.20 -6.53
N LEU A 241 11.07 -9.26 -5.66
CA LEU A 241 11.69 -7.93 -5.59
C LEU A 241 13.18 -7.95 -5.20
N PRO A 242 13.65 -8.78 -4.24
CA PRO A 242 15.09 -8.87 -3.94
C PRO A 242 15.92 -9.37 -5.13
N ARG A 243 15.38 -10.32 -5.91
CA ARG A 243 16.05 -10.83 -7.14
C ARG A 243 16.13 -9.74 -8.20
N LEU A 244 15.04 -8.97 -8.36
CA LEU A 244 15.00 -7.83 -9.30
C LEU A 244 15.98 -6.73 -8.89
N ALA A 245 16.04 -6.37 -7.60
CA ALA A 245 16.99 -5.37 -7.09
C ALA A 245 18.44 -5.82 -7.31
N LYS A 246 18.75 -7.09 -7.04
CA LYS A 246 20.07 -7.65 -7.31
C LYS A 246 20.41 -7.61 -8.79
N ALA A 247 19.50 -8.06 -9.67
CA ALA A 247 19.72 -8.05 -11.11
C ALA A 247 19.96 -6.63 -11.66
N LEU A 248 19.26 -5.62 -11.12
CA LEU A 248 19.50 -4.21 -11.46
C LEU A 248 20.90 -3.74 -11.02
N LEU A 249 21.34 -4.10 -9.82
CA LEU A 249 22.68 -3.75 -9.33
C LEU A 249 23.76 -4.40 -10.20
N ASP A 250 23.59 -5.69 -10.56
CA ASP A 250 24.50 -6.42 -11.42
C ASP A 250 24.55 -5.81 -12.84
N ALA A 251 23.44 -5.28 -13.35
CA ALA A 251 23.37 -4.62 -14.67
C ALA A 251 24.02 -3.21 -14.71
N LYS A 252 24.10 -2.54 -13.54
CA LYS A 252 24.72 -1.19 -13.41
C LYS A 252 26.21 -1.21 -13.04
N ALA A 253 26.74 -2.42 -12.68
CA ALA A 253 28.14 -2.61 -12.29
C ALA A 253 29.04 -2.76 -13.52
#